data_b1e0c48464a18c2e134b6fb189aef2a8
#
_entry.id   b1e0c48464a18c2e134b6fb189aef2a8
#
_cell.length_a   1.000
_cell.length_b   1.000
_cell.length_c   1.000
_cell.angle_alpha   90.00
_cell.angle_beta   90.00
_cell.angle_gamma   90.00
#
_symmetry.space_group_name_H-M   'P 1'
#
loop_
_entity.id
_entity.type
_entity.pdbx_description
1 polymer ?
#
loop_
_entity_poly.entity_id
_entity_poly.type
_entity_poly.pdbx_seq_one_letter_code
_entity_poly.pdbx_strand_id
1 'polypeptide(L)'
;MKKRNNRILFKENWLVVLFLWTISLSGQIDSSLKQQIISHSDGVGLWWAGHNGWIIKSNGLVISTDILLNYDKRKQSPPISEEELAEILDVSFITHGHKDHFARSISKTLLEKSSCIFVIPQSCITIAKELNIPPERIIVAKPREPFEVLGVKVSPLRAIHGNSNFAIYYKANLEDCGYVLEVGGKRFLQPGDSFLLEDHLMERDIDVLFFSPTEHNMHIKNSLTLINELKPKYILPQHHSTVVVNESTFFWAKGYHREVMSQLSPALKKRYYILKQGDKIQID
;
A
#
# COMPACT_ATOMS: atom_id res chain seq x y z
N MET A 1 102.69 8.60 -3.84
CA MET A 1 101.59 7.67 -4.01
C MET A 1 100.34 8.31 -3.50
N LYS A 2 99.39 8.77 -4.41
CA LYS A 2 98.10 9.39 -4.02
C LYS A 2 96.99 8.45 -4.47
N LYS A 3 96.20 7.93 -3.49
CA LYS A 3 95.02 7.19 -3.74
C LYS A 3 93.84 8.14 -4.09
N ARG A 4 93.25 7.97 -5.27
CA ARG A 4 92.03 8.62 -5.71
C ARG A 4 90.85 7.86 -5.16
N ASN A 5 90.01 8.53 -4.35
CA ASN A 5 88.67 8.00 -3.98
C ASN A 5 87.63 8.42 -4.99
N ASN A 6 87.07 7.47 -5.72
CA ASN A 6 85.87 7.67 -6.52
C ASN A 6 84.61 7.52 -5.61
N ARG A 7 83.92 8.65 -5.41
CA ARG A 7 82.55 8.61 -4.84
C ARG A 7 81.56 8.45 -5.97
N ILE A 8 80.84 7.34 -5.98
CA ILE A 8 79.64 7.08 -6.81
C ILE A 8 78.43 7.74 -6.11
N LEU A 9 77.84 8.74 -6.76
CA LEU A 9 76.62 9.38 -6.34
C LEU A 9 75.46 8.54 -6.92
N PHE A 10 74.74 7.84 -6.01
CA PHE A 10 73.43 7.28 -6.35
C PHE A 10 72.40 8.40 -6.33
N LYS A 11 71.80 8.70 -7.48
CA LYS A 11 70.58 9.51 -7.58
C LYS A 11 69.41 8.60 -7.28
N GLU A 12 68.79 8.73 -6.11
CA GLU A 12 67.50 8.12 -5.81
C GLU A 12 66.40 8.94 -6.50
N ASN A 13 65.80 8.31 -7.54
CA ASN A 13 64.57 8.82 -8.15
C ASN A 13 63.41 8.36 -7.30
N TRP A 14 62.83 9.24 -6.47
CA TRP A 14 61.58 9.02 -5.80
C TRP A 14 60.41 9.23 -6.80
N LEU A 15 59.83 8.11 -7.28
CA LEU A 15 58.57 8.14 -8.02
C LEU A 15 57.43 8.34 -7.00
N VAL A 16 56.92 9.56 -6.92
CA VAL A 16 55.70 9.84 -6.14
C VAL A 16 54.52 9.35 -6.96
N VAL A 17 53.98 8.18 -6.63
CA VAL A 17 52.72 7.66 -7.16
C VAL A 17 51.58 8.32 -6.40
N LEU A 18 51.00 9.38 -7.00
CA LEU A 18 49.76 9.99 -6.52
C LEU A 18 48.59 9.02 -6.82
N PHE A 19 48.15 8.29 -5.81
CA PHE A 19 46.87 7.59 -5.84
C PHE A 19 45.74 8.63 -5.74
N LEU A 20 45.17 9.03 -6.87
CA LEU A 20 43.89 9.74 -6.89
C LEU A 20 42.76 8.77 -6.48
N TRP A 21 42.38 8.81 -5.21
CA TRP A 21 41.14 8.24 -4.77
C TRP A 21 39.99 9.09 -5.32
N THR A 22 39.39 8.67 -6.41
CA THR A 22 38.08 9.17 -6.83
C THR A 22 37.05 8.60 -5.85
N ILE A 23 36.69 9.38 -4.84
CA ILE A 23 35.52 9.13 -4.03
C ILE A 23 34.32 9.38 -4.94
N SER A 24 33.80 8.33 -5.55
CA SER A 24 32.47 8.38 -6.14
C SER A 24 31.48 8.56 -4.98
N LEU A 25 31.16 9.80 -4.64
CA LEU A 25 29.91 10.10 -3.93
C LEU A 25 28.77 9.76 -4.89
N SER A 26 28.35 8.50 -4.92
CA SER A 26 27.02 8.15 -5.35
C SER A 26 26.08 8.71 -4.28
N GLY A 27 25.76 9.98 -4.35
CA GLY A 27 24.61 10.54 -3.68
C GLY A 27 23.42 9.72 -4.18
N GLN A 28 22.86 8.90 -3.34
CA GLN A 28 21.59 8.26 -3.57
C GLN A 28 20.60 9.44 -3.73
N ILE A 29 20.31 9.83 -4.97
CA ILE A 29 19.21 10.74 -5.27
C ILE A 29 18.00 9.97 -4.82
N ASP A 30 17.40 10.42 -3.73
CA ASP A 30 16.16 9.85 -3.20
C ASP A 30 15.12 10.05 -4.29
N SER A 31 14.90 9.01 -5.10
CA SER A 31 14.01 9.08 -6.26
C SER A 31 12.59 9.26 -5.73
N SER A 32 11.82 10.19 -6.33
CA SER A 32 10.43 10.39 -5.95
C SER A 32 9.66 9.05 -5.98
N LEU A 33 8.61 8.94 -5.19
CA LEU A 33 7.82 7.70 -5.16
C LEU A 33 7.31 7.33 -6.55
N LYS A 34 6.90 8.30 -7.36
CA LYS A 34 6.53 8.09 -8.77
C LYS A 34 7.66 7.41 -9.56
N GLN A 35 8.91 7.89 -9.43
CA GLN A 35 10.05 7.30 -10.13
C GLN A 35 10.36 5.88 -9.65
N GLN A 36 10.23 5.61 -8.36
CA GLN A 36 10.38 4.26 -7.80
C GLN A 36 9.32 3.30 -8.38
N ILE A 37 8.06 3.76 -8.51
CA ILE A 37 6.99 2.97 -9.11
C ILE A 37 7.28 2.75 -10.60
N ILE A 38 7.61 3.80 -11.36
CA ILE A 38 7.87 3.70 -12.81
C ILE A 38 9.03 2.75 -13.10
N SER A 39 10.13 2.87 -12.37
CA SER A 39 11.35 2.07 -12.59
C SER A 39 11.26 0.63 -12.11
N HIS A 40 10.21 0.28 -11.34
CA HIS A 40 10.02 -1.10 -10.87
C HIS A 40 9.66 -2.03 -12.02
N SER A 41 10.50 -3.01 -12.33
CA SER A 41 10.38 -3.93 -13.47
C SER A 41 10.15 -5.40 -13.07
N ASP A 42 10.61 -5.79 -11.87
CA ASP A 42 10.69 -7.20 -11.49
C ASP A 42 9.64 -7.60 -10.46
N GLY A 43 8.82 -8.62 -10.81
CA GLY A 43 7.83 -9.20 -9.91
C GLY A 43 6.72 -8.21 -9.51
N VAL A 44 6.35 -8.24 -8.23
CA VAL A 44 5.29 -7.38 -7.70
C VAL A 44 5.85 -6.39 -6.68
N GLY A 45 5.78 -5.10 -6.99
CA GLY A 45 6.09 -4.01 -6.07
C GLY A 45 4.84 -3.53 -5.34
N LEU A 46 4.96 -3.29 -4.04
CA LEU A 46 3.88 -2.80 -3.19
C LEU A 46 4.38 -1.58 -2.41
N TRP A 47 3.63 -0.47 -2.43
CA TRP A 47 3.93 0.76 -1.68
C TRP A 47 2.75 1.18 -0.82
N TRP A 48 3.04 1.62 0.41
CA TRP A 48 2.01 2.16 1.28
C TRP A 48 1.88 3.68 1.14
N ALA A 49 0.75 4.14 0.63
CA ALA A 49 0.47 5.57 0.49
C ALA A 49 -0.10 6.22 1.78
N GLY A 50 -0.28 5.42 2.82
CA GLY A 50 -0.89 5.82 4.09
C GLY A 50 -2.36 5.44 4.19
N HIS A 51 -2.88 5.41 5.41
CA HIS A 51 -4.25 5.00 5.75
C HIS A 51 -4.56 3.61 5.18
N ASN A 52 -5.57 3.48 4.31
CA ASN A 52 -5.90 2.23 3.60
C ASN A 52 -5.34 2.20 2.17
N GLY A 53 -4.57 3.22 1.80
CA GLY A 53 -4.07 3.41 0.44
C GLY A 53 -2.83 2.56 0.15
N TRP A 54 -2.98 1.62 -0.78
CA TRP A 54 -1.89 0.81 -1.31
C TRP A 54 -1.75 1.00 -2.81
N ILE A 55 -0.52 0.99 -3.29
CA ILE A 55 -0.19 1.01 -4.72
C ILE A 55 0.54 -0.29 -5.02
N ILE A 56 0.06 -1.03 -6.01
CA ILE A 56 0.61 -2.32 -6.42
C ILE A 56 1.02 -2.20 -7.89
N LYS A 57 2.24 -2.59 -8.22
CA LYS A 57 2.71 -2.65 -9.60
C LYS A 57 3.21 -4.03 -9.96
N SER A 58 2.78 -4.53 -11.11
CA SER A 58 3.30 -5.75 -11.74
C SER A 58 3.16 -5.66 -13.26
N ASN A 59 4.20 -6.10 -13.99
CA ASN A 59 4.16 -6.19 -15.47
C ASN A 59 3.72 -4.89 -16.16
N GLY A 60 4.12 -3.73 -15.63
CA GLY A 60 3.75 -2.42 -16.17
C GLY A 60 2.40 -1.89 -15.68
N LEU A 61 1.50 -2.72 -15.19
CA LEU A 61 0.20 -2.32 -14.63
C LEU A 61 0.37 -1.75 -13.23
N VAL A 62 -0.25 -0.61 -12.96
CA VAL A 62 -0.30 0.04 -11.63
C VAL A 62 -1.74 0.12 -11.15
N ILE A 63 -2.02 -0.48 -10.02
CA ILE A 63 -3.34 -0.44 -9.39
C ILE A 63 -3.25 0.13 -7.98
N SER A 64 -4.36 0.62 -7.46
CA SER A 64 -4.45 1.08 -6.07
C SER A 64 -5.69 0.57 -5.36
N THR A 65 -5.63 0.55 -4.02
CA THR A 65 -6.80 0.34 -3.17
C THR A 65 -6.98 1.53 -2.25
N ASP A 66 -8.20 2.06 -2.11
CA ASP A 66 -8.63 3.06 -1.12
C ASP A 66 -7.66 4.24 -0.92
N ILE A 67 -7.18 4.83 -2.01
CA ILE A 67 -6.18 5.91 -1.98
C ILE A 67 -6.74 7.19 -1.37
N LEU A 68 -6.08 7.65 -0.31
CA LEU A 68 -6.34 8.93 0.34
C LEU A 68 -5.05 9.75 0.41
N LEU A 69 -4.87 10.75 -0.45
CA LEU A 69 -3.67 11.60 -0.47
C LEU A 69 -3.93 12.96 0.18
N ASN A 70 -4.90 13.71 -0.32
CA ASN A 70 -5.29 14.99 0.25
C ASN A 70 -6.36 14.83 1.33
N TYR A 71 -5.97 15.02 2.58
CA TYR A 71 -6.87 14.97 3.73
C TYR A 71 -6.34 15.88 4.83
N ASP A 72 -7.18 16.79 5.30
CA ASP A 72 -6.84 17.86 6.26
C ASP A 72 -6.34 17.34 7.62
N LYS A 73 -6.71 16.13 7.99
CA LYS A 73 -6.29 15.49 9.25
C LYS A 73 -5.04 14.63 9.13
N ARG A 74 -4.35 14.63 7.99
CA ARG A 74 -3.07 13.90 7.87
C ARG A 74 -2.01 14.49 8.79
N LYS A 75 -1.17 13.62 9.36
CA LYS A 75 -0.03 14.03 10.21
C LYS A 75 1.14 14.58 9.40
N GLN A 76 1.25 14.17 8.15
CA GLN A 76 2.34 14.55 7.23
C GLN A 76 1.84 14.56 5.79
N SER A 77 2.58 15.22 4.91
CA SER A 77 2.30 15.23 3.48
C SER A 77 2.25 13.81 2.91
N PRO A 78 1.42 13.55 1.88
CA PRO A 78 1.41 12.27 1.21
C PRO A 78 2.75 12.00 0.51
N PRO A 79 3.12 10.72 0.31
CA PRO A 79 4.41 10.36 -0.29
C PRO A 79 4.46 10.58 -1.81
N ILE A 80 3.31 10.81 -2.44
CA ILE A 80 3.10 11.10 -3.85
C ILE A 80 1.97 12.10 -3.98
N SER A 81 2.01 13.01 -4.94
CA SER A 81 0.88 13.91 -5.22
C SER A 81 -0.24 13.19 -6.00
N GLU A 82 -1.43 13.77 -6.00
CA GLU A 82 -2.56 13.22 -6.78
C GLU A 82 -2.28 13.28 -8.27
N GLU A 83 -1.62 14.34 -8.73
CA GLU A 83 -1.20 14.54 -10.11
C GLU A 83 -0.17 13.50 -10.55
N GLU A 84 0.87 13.29 -9.75
CA GLU A 84 1.89 12.29 -10.05
C GLU A 84 1.31 10.87 -10.09
N LEU A 85 0.37 10.55 -9.19
CA LEU A 85 -0.28 9.25 -9.20
C LEU A 85 -1.21 9.10 -10.41
N ALA A 86 -1.93 10.15 -10.81
CA ALA A 86 -2.81 10.12 -11.97
C ALA A 86 -2.08 9.84 -13.29
N GLU A 87 -0.81 10.21 -13.39
CA GLU A 87 -0.01 9.93 -14.60
C GLU A 87 0.34 8.44 -14.78
N ILE A 88 0.22 7.63 -13.73
CA ILE A 88 0.70 6.24 -13.73
C ILE A 88 -0.33 5.20 -13.31
N LEU A 89 -1.50 5.62 -12.78
CA LEU A 89 -2.49 4.70 -12.23
C LEU A 89 -3.47 4.21 -13.30
N ASP A 90 -3.58 2.89 -13.45
CA ASP A 90 -4.48 2.25 -14.41
C ASP A 90 -5.84 1.89 -13.79
N VAL A 91 -5.87 1.38 -12.54
CA VAL A 91 -7.10 0.97 -11.86
C VAL A 91 -7.10 1.41 -10.40
N SER A 92 -8.21 2.02 -9.98
CA SER A 92 -8.47 2.38 -8.57
C SER A 92 -9.59 1.51 -8.01
N PHE A 93 -9.25 0.63 -7.06
CA PHE A 93 -10.20 -0.19 -6.31
C PHE A 93 -10.67 0.57 -5.07
N ILE A 94 -11.98 0.64 -4.90
CA ILE A 94 -12.63 1.34 -3.79
C ILE A 94 -13.52 0.33 -3.07
N THR A 95 -13.36 0.21 -1.75
CA THR A 95 -14.08 -0.77 -0.94
C THR A 95 -15.46 -0.28 -0.51
N HIS A 96 -15.61 1.02 -0.22
CA HIS A 96 -16.88 1.61 0.20
C HIS A 96 -16.88 3.14 0.09
N GLY A 97 -18.03 3.77 0.38
CA GLY A 97 -18.29 5.18 0.07
C GLY A 97 -17.78 6.20 1.08
N HIS A 98 -17.10 5.85 2.17
CA HIS A 98 -16.54 6.82 3.10
C HIS A 98 -15.46 7.68 2.44
N LYS A 99 -15.31 8.93 2.94
CA LYS A 99 -14.43 9.94 2.33
C LYS A 99 -12.94 9.57 2.36
N ASP A 100 -12.55 8.73 3.29
CA ASP A 100 -11.19 8.23 3.48
C ASP A 100 -10.87 6.97 2.66
N HIS A 101 -11.88 6.42 1.96
CA HIS A 101 -11.74 5.30 1.01
C HIS A 101 -12.10 5.73 -0.42
N PHE A 102 -13.27 6.33 -0.62
CA PHE A 102 -13.64 6.97 -1.87
C PHE A 102 -13.31 8.48 -1.80
N ALA A 103 -12.02 8.81 -1.83
CA ALA A 103 -11.57 10.19 -1.70
C ALA A 103 -11.90 11.02 -2.95
N ARG A 104 -12.69 12.11 -2.74
CA ARG A 104 -13.24 12.92 -3.84
C ARG A 104 -12.16 13.72 -4.59
N SER A 105 -11.11 14.15 -3.89
CA SER A 105 -10.01 14.93 -4.47
C SER A 105 -9.26 14.12 -5.52
N ILE A 106 -8.68 12.98 -5.13
CA ILE A 106 -7.94 12.13 -6.06
C ILE A 106 -8.84 11.60 -7.19
N SER A 107 -10.13 11.30 -6.92
CA SER A 107 -11.06 10.86 -7.95
C SER A 107 -11.26 11.90 -9.05
N LYS A 108 -11.38 13.18 -8.69
CA LYS A 108 -11.44 14.30 -9.66
C LYS A 108 -10.15 14.42 -10.46
N THR A 109 -9.00 14.37 -9.79
CA THR A 109 -7.69 14.42 -10.45
C THR A 109 -7.51 13.27 -11.45
N LEU A 110 -7.92 12.04 -11.08
CA LEU A 110 -7.92 10.88 -11.97
C LEU A 110 -8.85 11.06 -13.16
N LEU A 111 -10.03 11.68 -12.97
CA LEU A 111 -10.95 11.98 -14.07
C LEU A 111 -10.36 12.95 -15.08
N GLU A 112 -9.70 13.99 -14.60
CA GLU A 112 -9.17 15.08 -15.40
C GLU A 112 -7.86 14.72 -16.12
N LYS A 113 -7.00 13.89 -15.49
CA LYS A 113 -5.60 13.72 -15.90
C LYS A 113 -5.24 12.29 -16.33
N SER A 114 -6.17 11.33 -16.26
CA SER A 114 -5.89 9.93 -16.60
C SER A 114 -7.05 9.23 -17.28
N SER A 115 -6.80 8.01 -17.76
CA SER A 115 -7.82 7.07 -18.20
C SER A 115 -8.13 5.99 -17.15
N CYS A 116 -7.76 6.20 -15.90
CA CYS A 116 -7.92 5.23 -14.80
C CYS A 116 -9.35 4.67 -14.73
N ILE A 117 -9.45 3.36 -14.58
CA ILE A 117 -10.72 2.65 -14.36
C ILE A 117 -11.01 2.65 -12.84
N PHE A 118 -12.26 2.93 -12.49
CA PHE A 118 -12.75 2.86 -11.11
C PHE A 118 -13.51 1.55 -10.89
N VAL A 119 -13.01 0.72 -10.01
CA VAL A 119 -13.74 -0.46 -9.50
C VAL A 119 -14.39 -0.05 -8.19
N ILE A 120 -15.70 0.00 -8.17
CA ILE A 120 -16.49 0.48 -7.03
C ILE A 120 -17.60 -0.51 -6.68
N PRO A 121 -17.99 -0.67 -5.40
CA PRO A 121 -19.17 -1.42 -5.04
C PRO A 121 -20.47 -0.70 -5.47
N GLN A 122 -21.56 -1.44 -5.52
CA GLN A 122 -22.89 -0.92 -5.88
C GLN A 122 -23.31 0.27 -5.01
N SER A 123 -22.98 0.26 -3.73
CA SER A 123 -23.23 1.35 -2.76
C SER A 123 -22.58 2.69 -3.15
N CYS A 124 -21.51 2.65 -3.95
CA CYS A 124 -20.76 3.83 -4.37
C CYS A 124 -21.27 4.51 -5.65
N ILE A 125 -22.27 3.95 -6.34
CA ILE A 125 -22.76 4.47 -7.63
C ILE A 125 -23.28 5.91 -7.51
N THR A 126 -23.99 6.23 -6.44
CA THR A 126 -24.49 7.61 -6.24
C THR A 126 -23.34 8.59 -6.16
N ILE A 127 -22.27 8.25 -5.44
CA ILE A 127 -21.07 9.08 -5.30
C ILE A 127 -20.35 9.21 -6.66
N ALA A 128 -20.25 8.12 -7.42
CA ALA A 128 -19.65 8.15 -8.74
C ALA A 128 -20.41 9.08 -9.71
N LYS A 129 -21.75 9.08 -9.65
CA LYS A 129 -22.61 10.01 -10.41
C LYS A 129 -22.42 11.47 -9.98
N GLU A 130 -22.35 11.73 -8.66
CA GLU A 130 -22.08 13.08 -8.12
C GLU A 130 -20.70 13.62 -8.57
N LEU A 131 -19.73 12.74 -8.75
CA LEU A 131 -18.40 13.07 -9.26
C LEU A 131 -18.36 13.15 -10.79
N ASN A 132 -19.43 12.83 -11.49
CA ASN A 132 -19.51 12.74 -12.95
C ASN A 132 -18.51 11.73 -13.54
N ILE A 133 -18.26 10.60 -12.86
CA ILE A 133 -17.43 9.55 -13.43
C ILE A 133 -18.18 8.90 -14.60
N PRO A 134 -17.60 8.90 -15.82
CA PRO A 134 -18.25 8.32 -16.99
C PRO A 134 -18.50 6.81 -16.79
N PRO A 135 -19.68 6.29 -17.18
CA PRO A 135 -20.02 4.87 -16.99
C PRO A 135 -18.99 3.90 -17.58
N GLU A 136 -18.36 4.25 -18.70
CA GLU A 136 -17.32 3.45 -19.36
C GLU A 136 -16.01 3.34 -18.55
N ARG A 137 -15.85 4.18 -17.55
CA ARG A 137 -14.71 4.14 -16.60
C ARG A 137 -15.07 3.47 -15.27
N ILE A 138 -16.28 2.90 -15.14
CA ILE A 138 -16.76 2.27 -13.91
C ILE A 138 -16.96 0.79 -14.15
N ILE A 139 -16.38 -0.02 -13.25
CA ILE A 139 -16.75 -1.43 -13.06
C ILE A 139 -17.42 -1.53 -11.69
N VAL A 140 -18.68 -2.00 -11.70
CA VAL A 140 -19.44 -2.19 -10.47
C VAL A 140 -19.15 -3.58 -9.91
N ALA A 141 -18.46 -3.62 -8.78
CA ALA A 141 -18.23 -4.85 -8.05
C ALA A 141 -19.45 -5.21 -7.21
N LYS A 142 -19.76 -6.51 -7.18
CA LYS A 142 -20.79 -7.07 -6.30
C LYS A 142 -20.19 -8.21 -5.49
N PRO A 143 -20.48 -8.31 -4.20
CA PRO A 143 -19.96 -9.38 -3.38
C PRO A 143 -20.21 -10.76 -3.99
N ARG A 144 -19.17 -11.61 -4.04
CA ARG A 144 -19.22 -12.99 -4.57
C ARG A 144 -19.46 -13.11 -6.09
N GLU A 145 -19.36 -12.02 -6.87
CA GLU A 145 -19.41 -12.04 -8.33
C GLU A 145 -18.00 -11.75 -8.89
N PRO A 146 -17.14 -12.76 -9.15
CA PRO A 146 -15.78 -12.54 -9.66
C PRO A 146 -15.78 -11.95 -11.06
N PHE A 147 -14.77 -11.14 -11.37
CA PHE A 147 -14.55 -10.56 -12.69
C PHE A 147 -13.05 -10.35 -12.94
N GLU A 148 -12.71 -9.85 -14.12
CA GLU A 148 -11.34 -9.47 -14.48
C GLU A 148 -11.29 -8.05 -15.04
N VAL A 149 -10.23 -7.30 -14.70
CA VAL A 149 -9.95 -5.96 -15.23
C VAL A 149 -8.47 -5.83 -15.54
N LEU A 150 -8.12 -5.51 -16.79
CA LEU A 150 -6.72 -5.35 -17.25
C LEU A 150 -5.78 -6.49 -16.81
N GLY A 151 -6.27 -7.74 -16.82
CA GLY A 151 -5.49 -8.92 -16.41
C GLY A 151 -5.43 -9.16 -14.89
N VAL A 152 -6.08 -8.33 -14.08
CA VAL A 152 -6.27 -8.56 -12.64
C VAL A 152 -7.54 -9.37 -12.43
N LYS A 153 -7.42 -10.57 -11.85
CA LYS A 153 -8.60 -11.31 -11.39
C LYS A 153 -9.05 -10.77 -10.06
N VAL A 154 -10.32 -10.49 -9.96
CA VAL A 154 -10.95 -9.84 -8.81
C VAL A 154 -12.04 -10.74 -8.25
N SER A 155 -11.92 -11.08 -6.97
CA SER A 155 -12.98 -11.76 -6.22
C SER A 155 -13.50 -10.80 -5.15
N PRO A 156 -14.63 -10.11 -5.39
CA PRO A 156 -15.23 -9.25 -4.40
C PRO A 156 -15.80 -10.07 -3.24
N LEU A 157 -15.49 -9.68 -2.01
CA LEU A 157 -15.99 -10.27 -0.77
C LEU A 157 -17.02 -9.33 -0.15
N ARG A 158 -17.89 -9.88 0.68
CA ARG A 158 -18.76 -9.03 1.52
C ARG A 158 -17.90 -8.22 2.48
N ALA A 159 -18.26 -6.97 2.67
CA ALA A 159 -17.71 -6.10 3.70
C ALA A 159 -18.89 -5.45 4.45
N ILE A 160 -18.86 -5.51 5.78
CA ILE A 160 -19.91 -4.92 6.62
C ILE A 160 -19.24 -4.05 7.67
N HIS A 161 -19.50 -2.77 7.59
CA HIS A 161 -18.96 -1.79 8.52
C HIS A 161 -19.57 -1.98 9.91
N GLY A 162 -18.73 -2.28 10.89
CA GLY A 162 -19.16 -2.57 12.26
C GLY A 162 -17.95 -2.67 13.18
N ASN A 163 -18.14 -3.10 14.39
CA ASN A 163 -17.05 -3.29 15.35
C ASN A 163 -16.76 -4.77 15.64
N SER A 164 -15.72 -5.02 16.42
CA SER A 164 -15.27 -6.37 16.80
C SER A 164 -16.28 -7.17 17.62
N ASN A 165 -17.34 -6.56 18.12
CA ASN A 165 -18.46 -7.20 18.81
C ASN A 165 -19.65 -7.45 17.88
N PHE A 166 -19.43 -7.34 16.56
CA PHE A 166 -20.46 -7.52 15.51
C PHE A 166 -21.62 -6.52 15.59
N ALA A 167 -21.42 -5.38 16.24
CA ALA A 167 -22.38 -4.29 16.16
C ALA A 167 -22.23 -3.58 14.82
N ILE A 168 -23.27 -3.65 14.00
CA ILE A 168 -23.33 -3.05 12.67
C ILE A 168 -23.58 -1.54 12.82
N TYR A 169 -22.82 -0.74 12.09
CA TYR A 169 -22.99 0.72 12.13
C TYR A 169 -24.19 1.16 11.30
N TYR A 170 -24.76 2.28 11.71
CA TYR A 170 -25.98 2.86 11.12
C TYR A 170 -25.92 3.01 9.59
N LYS A 171 -24.75 3.32 9.03
CA LYS A 171 -24.53 3.49 7.57
C LYS A 171 -23.95 2.26 6.89
N ALA A 172 -23.83 1.14 7.58
CA ALA A 172 -23.34 -0.08 6.97
C ALA A 172 -24.39 -0.64 6.00
N ASN A 173 -23.93 -1.24 4.93
CA ASN A 173 -24.78 -1.89 3.93
C ASN A 173 -24.16 -3.22 3.51
N LEU A 174 -24.89 -4.02 2.73
CA LEU A 174 -24.45 -5.32 2.23
C LEU A 174 -23.88 -5.26 0.82
N GLU A 175 -23.76 -4.07 0.25
CA GLU A 175 -23.26 -3.84 -1.11
C GLU A 175 -21.79 -3.38 -1.13
N ASP A 176 -21.21 -3.07 0.03
CA ASP A 176 -19.78 -2.76 0.16
C ASP A 176 -18.94 -4.02 -0.10
N CYS A 177 -17.74 -3.83 -0.64
CA CYS A 177 -16.86 -4.93 -1.03
C CYS A 177 -15.49 -4.81 -0.36
N GLY A 178 -15.00 -5.93 0.18
CA GLY A 178 -13.58 -6.22 0.20
C GLY A 178 -13.17 -6.88 -1.12
N TYR A 179 -11.88 -7.09 -1.34
CA TYR A 179 -11.38 -7.68 -2.58
C TYR A 179 -10.27 -8.69 -2.30
N VAL A 180 -10.30 -9.83 -3.00
CA VAL A 180 -9.10 -10.59 -3.30
C VAL A 180 -8.67 -10.23 -4.71
N LEU A 181 -7.45 -9.70 -4.84
CA LEU A 181 -6.85 -9.30 -6.11
C LEU A 181 -5.73 -10.27 -6.47
N GLU A 182 -5.77 -10.86 -7.67
CA GLU A 182 -4.66 -11.64 -8.19
C GLU A 182 -3.84 -10.79 -9.17
N VAL A 183 -2.64 -10.39 -8.75
CA VAL A 183 -1.74 -9.51 -9.50
C VAL A 183 -0.35 -10.16 -9.57
N GLY A 184 0.19 -10.36 -10.78
CA GLY A 184 1.52 -10.94 -10.95
C GLY A 184 1.67 -12.32 -10.30
N GLY A 185 0.61 -13.12 -10.27
CA GLY A 185 0.59 -14.45 -9.64
C GLY A 185 0.56 -14.43 -8.11
N LYS A 186 0.30 -13.29 -7.49
CA LYS A 186 0.17 -13.11 -6.03
C LYS A 186 -1.26 -12.75 -5.66
N ARG A 187 -1.72 -13.22 -4.51
CA ARG A 187 -3.06 -12.98 -3.99
C ARG A 187 -3.03 -11.98 -2.84
N PHE A 188 -3.73 -10.87 -3.02
CA PHE A 188 -3.85 -9.78 -2.07
C PHE A 188 -5.26 -9.75 -1.49
N LEU A 189 -5.40 -9.83 -0.17
CA LEU A 189 -6.69 -9.64 0.49
C LEU A 189 -6.77 -8.23 1.08
N GLN A 190 -7.70 -7.43 0.55
CA GLN A 190 -8.12 -6.13 1.06
C GLN A 190 -9.56 -6.22 1.59
N PRO A 191 -9.80 -6.37 2.89
CA PRO A 191 -11.14 -6.54 3.44
C PRO A 191 -11.95 -5.24 3.47
N GLY A 192 -11.32 -4.08 3.21
CA GLY A 192 -11.93 -2.77 3.46
C GLY A 192 -12.15 -2.51 4.94
N ASP A 193 -13.10 -1.63 5.25
CA ASP A 193 -13.56 -1.40 6.61
C ASP A 193 -14.72 -2.36 6.92
N SER A 194 -14.37 -3.50 7.46
CA SER A 194 -15.30 -4.57 7.80
C SER A 194 -14.93 -5.21 9.13
N PHE A 195 -15.91 -5.62 9.91
CA PHE A 195 -15.64 -6.61 10.93
C PHE A 195 -15.37 -7.98 10.28
N LEU A 196 -14.86 -8.93 11.07
CA LEU A 196 -14.50 -10.25 10.56
C LEU A 196 -15.73 -11.01 10.09
N LEU A 197 -15.72 -11.43 8.82
CA LEU A 197 -16.75 -12.26 8.19
C LEU A 197 -16.18 -13.64 7.84
N GLU A 198 -17.09 -14.61 7.65
CA GLU A 198 -16.73 -15.93 7.15
C GLU A 198 -16.08 -15.86 5.77
N ASP A 199 -16.51 -14.93 4.89
CA ASP A 199 -15.93 -14.72 3.56
C ASP A 199 -14.41 -14.53 3.64
N HIS A 200 -13.92 -13.76 4.63
CA HIS A 200 -12.49 -13.56 4.84
C HIS A 200 -11.78 -14.83 5.33
N LEU A 201 -12.44 -15.62 6.21
CA LEU A 201 -11.86 -16.84 6.78
C LEU A 201 -11.84 -18.01 5.80
N MET A 202 -12.69 -17.99 4.77
CA MET A 202 -12.75 -19.04 3.76
C MET A 202 -11.67 -18.88 2.67
N GLU A 203 -11.01 -17.71 2.58
CA GLU A 203 -9.94 -17.50 1.61
C GLU A 203 -8.73 -18.39 1.89
N ARG A 204 -8.01 -18.75 0.83
CA ARG A 204 -6.82 -19.62 0.90
C ARG A 204 -5.69 -19.02 0.07
N ASP A 205 -4.48 -19.42 0.36
CA ASP A 205 -3.27 -19.05 -0.38
C ASP A 205 -3.08 -17.54 -0.53
N ILE A 206 -3.43 -16.77 0.52
CA ILE A 206 -3.23 -15.33 0.56
C ILE A 206 -1.74 -15.03 0.77
N ASP A 207 -1.11 -14.39 -0.22
CA ASP A 207 0.26 -13.92 -0.09
C ASP A 207 0.32 -12.68 0.79
N VAL A 208 -0.54 -11.69 0.55
CA VAL A 208 -0.55 -10.39 1.23
C VAL A 208 -1.92 -10.16 1.88
N LEU A 209 -1.92 -9.92 3.17
CA LEU A 209 -3.11 -9.52 3.92
C LEU A 209 -2.97 -8.05 4.34
N PHE A 210 -3.87 -7.20 3.85
CA PHE A 210 -4.15 -5.91 4.45
C PHE A 210 -5.24 -6.08 5.52
N PHE A 211 -5.17 -5.35 6.62
CA PHE A 211 -6.22 -5.41 7.63
C PHE A 211 -6.25 -4.14 8.48
N SER A 212 -7.44 -3.77 8.93
CA SER A 212 -7.69 -2.56 9.74
C SER A 212 -7.93 -2.93 11.19
N PRO A 213 -6.92 -2.87 12.08
CA PRO A 213 -7.08 -3.24 13.50
C PRO A 213 -7.64 -2.10 14.37
N THR A 214 -8.55 -1.31 13.84
CA THR A 214 -9.24 -0.22 14.54
C THR A 214 -10.48 -0.74 15.27
N GLU A 215 -10.99 0.02 16.25
CA GLU A 215 -12.16 -0.42 17.05
C GLU A 215 -13.43 -0.59 16.21
N HIS A 216 -13.58 0.23 15.18
CA HIS A 216 -14.75 0.20 14.29
C HIS A 216 -14.63 -0.86 13.16
N ASN A 217 -13.60 -1.70 13.21
CA ASN A 217 -13.36 -2.80 12.26
C ASN A 217 -13.05 -4.09 13.02
N MET A 218 -11.95 -4.75 12.67
CA MET A 218 -11.58 -6.05 13.24
C MET A 218 -11.02 -5.97 14.66
N HIS A 219 -10.52 -4.81 15.08
CA HIS A 219 -9.82 -4.62 16.35
C HIS A 219 -8.73 -5.70 16.56
N ILE A 220 -8.26 -5.89 17.80
CA ILE A 220 -7.16 -6.81 18.07
C ILE A 220 -7.59 -8.28 17.86
N LYS A 221 -8.69 -8.70 18.54
CA LYS A 221 -9.11 -10.11 18.58
C LYS A 221 -9.42 -10.68 17.20
N ASN A 222 -10.25 -9.97 16.42
CA ASN A 222 -10.64 -10.45 15.10
C ASN A 222 -9.50 -10.39 14.09
N SER A 223 -8.61 -9.40 14.21
CA SER A 223 -7.36 -9.35 13.42
C SER A 223 -6.48 -10.57 13.70
N LEU A 224 -6.30 -10.95 14.97
CA LEU A 224 -5.55 -12.14 15.34
C LEU A 224 -6.20 -13.43 14.80
N THR A 225 -7.54 -13.53 14.86
CA THR A 225 -8.27 -14.67 14.29
C THR A 225 -8.02 -14.80 12.80
N LEU A 226 -8.16 -13.70 12.04
CA LEU A 226 -7.92 -13.68 10.60
C LEU A 226 -6.48 -14.05 10.24
N ILE A 227 -5.50 -13.44 10.90
CA ILE A 227 -4.07 -13.69 10.65
C ILE A 227 -3.71 -15.15 10.96
N ASN A 228 -4.21 -15.71 12.06
CA ASN A 228 -3.93 -17.10 12.43
C ASN A 228 -4.61 -18.13 11.52
N GLU A 229 -5.80 -17.81 10.97
CA GLU A 229 -6.48 -18.67 10.00
C GLU A 229 -5.77 -18.67 8.66
N LEU A 230 -5.51 -17.48 8.09
CA LEU A 230 -4.94 -17.35 6.74
C LEU A 230 -3.43 -17.59 6.68
N LYS A 231 -2.69 -17.26 7.74
CA LYS A 231 -1.22 -17.36 7.83
C LYS A 231 -0.50 -16.77 6.61
N PRO A 232 -0.83 -15.54 6.17
CA PRO A 232 -0.29 -14.97 4.95
C PRO A 232 1.23 -14.82 5.01
N LYS A 233 1.86 -14.65 3.84
CA LYS A 233 3.33 -14.42 3.77
C LYS A 233 3.71 -13.02 4.21
N TYR A 234 2.84 -12.03 3.91
CA TYR A 234 3.01 -10.63 4.29
C TYR A 234 1.76 -10.15 5.05
N ILE A 235 1.95 -9.66 6.27
CA ILE A 235 0.88 -9.17 7.15
C ILE A 235 1.08 -7.66 7.30
N LEU A 236 0.17 -6.88 6.74
CA LEU A 236 0.30 -5.45 6.58
C LEU A 236 -0.88 -4.72 7.23
N PRO A 237 -0.69 -4.17 8.43
CA PRO A 237 -1.72 -3.33 9.03
C PRO A 237 -1.90 -2.04 8.24
N GLN A 238 -3.13 -1.59 8.15
CA GLN A 238 -3.54 -0.32 7.58
C GLN A 238 -4.40 0.45 8.58
N HIS A 239 -4.92 1.61 8.20
CA HIS A 239 -5.78 2.45 9.05
C HIS A 239 -5.05 2.92 10.34
N HIS A 240 -3.76 3.19 10.25
CA HIS A 240 -2.94 3.66 11.38
C HIS A 240 -1.97 4.76 10.95
N SER A 241 -1.41 5.47 11.92
CA SER A 241 -0.27 6.40 11.79
C SER A 241 -0.40 7.55 10.78
N THR A 242 -1.40 7.58 9.91
CA THR A 242 -1.60 8.58 8.86
C THR A 242 -2.37 9.79 9.36
N VAL A 243 -3.44 9.56 10.12
CA VAL A 243 -4.37 10.58 10.59
C VAL A 243 -4.08 10.97 12.04
N VAL A 244 -4.32 12.23 12.39
CA VAL A 244 -4.21 12.72 13.76
C VAL A 244 -5.22 11.99 14.66
N VAL A 245 -4.73 11.40 15.76
CA VAL A 245 -5.56 10.72 16.76
C VAL A 245 -5.90 11.69 17.87
N ASN A 246 -7.18 11.95 18.07
CA ASN A 246 -7.76 12.77 19.14
C ASN A 246 -9.13 12.18 19.55
N GLU A 247 -9.85 12.81 20.45
CA GLU A 247 -11.14 12.32 20.95
C GLU A 247 -12.14 12.00 19.81
N SER A 248 -12.20 12.83 18.77
CA SER A 248 -13.14 12.64 17.65
C SER A 248 -12.71 11.60 16.61
N THR A 249 -11.43 11.24 16.58
CA THR A 249 -10.87 10.30 15.59
C THR A 249 -10.41 8.99 16.20
N PHE A 250 -10.38 8.91 17.53
CA PHE A 250 -9.76 7.81 18.25
C PHE A 250 -10.23 6.42 17.77
N PHE A 251 -11.54 6.20 17.72
CA PHE A 251 -12.10 4.88 17.43
C PHE A 251 -11.84 4.38 16.00
N TRP A 252 -11.55 5.28 15.05
CA TRP A 252 -11.29 4.93 13.66
C TRP A 252 -9.85 5.22 13.19
N ALA A 253 -9.12 6.15 13.82
CA ALA A 253 -7.76 6.50 13.41
C ALA A 253 -6.67 5.85 14.27
N LYS A 254 -7.00 5.38 15.49
CA LYS A 254 -6.09 4.61 16.31
C LYS A 254 -6.08 3.16 15.85
N GLY A 255 -5.12 2.80 14.99
CA GLY A 255 -4.86 1.41 14.67
C GLY A 255 -4.09 0.72 15.80
N TYR A 256 -4.53 -0.43 16.22
CA TYR A 256 -3.91 -1.27 17.26
C TYR A 256 -2.87 -2.24 16.66
N HIS A 257 -2.15 -1.79 15.66
CA HIS A 257 -1.21 -2.60 14.88
C HIS A 257 -0.05 -3.17 15.70
N ARG A 258 0.44 -2.44 16.72
CA ARG A 258 1.52 -2.92 17.62
C ARG A 258 1.01 -3.93 18.62
N GLU A 259 -0.19 -3.73 19.13
CA GLU A 259 -0.89 -4.63 20.04
C GLU A 259 -1.20 -5.96 19.36
N VAL A 260 -1.65 -5.96 18.11
CA VAL A 260 -1.81 -7.16 17.29
C VAL A 260 -0.48 -7.87 17.11
N MET A 261 0.56 -7.16 16.66
CA MET A 261 1.90 -7.73 16.48
C MET A 261 2.43 -8.39 17.76
N SER A 262 2.21 -7.77 18.93
CA SER A 262 2.72 -8.27 20.20
C SER A 262 2.19 -9.66 20.57
N GLN A 263 0.97 -9.99 20.13
CA GLN A 263 0.25 -11.22 20.43
C GLN A 263 0.40 -12.34 19.38
N LEU A 264 1.09 -12.07 18.28
CA LEU A 264 1.36 -13.08 17.26
C LEU A 264 2.46 -14.06 17.69
N SER A 265 2.42 -15.27 17.12
CA SER A 265 3.52 -16.23 17.25
C SER A 265 4.83 -15.69 16.65
N PRO A 266 6.01 -16.18 17.08
CA PRO A 266 7.29 -15.76 16.50
C PRO A 266 7.38 -15.92 14.99
N ALA A 267 6.75 -16.96 14.44
CA ALA A 267 6.71 -17.23 12.99
C ALA A 267 5.90 -16.18 12.23
N LEU A 268 4.75 -15.76 12.75
CA LEU A 268 3.90 -14.74 12.15
C LEU A 268 4.47 -13.33 12.35
N LYS A 269 5.12 -13.05 13.48
CA LYS A 269 5.83 -11.78 13.70
C LYS A 269 6.88 -11.48 12.65
N LYS A 270 7.58 -12.49 12.13
CA LYS A 270 8.57 -12.34 11.05
C LYS A 270 7.96 -11.92 9.71
N ARG A 271 6.66 -12.12 9.54
CA ARG A 271 5.88 -11.78 8.34
C ARG A 271 5.08 -10.48 8.49
N TYR A 272 5.20 -9.81 9.64
CA TYR A 272 4.44 -8.62 10.00
C TYR A 272 5.27 -7.37 9.76
N TYR A 273 4.80 -6.47 8.90
CA TYR A 273 5.53 -5.28 8.48
C TYR A 273 4.72 -4.02 8.82
N ILE A 274 5.27 -3.17 9.68
CA ILE A 274 4.74 -1.84 9.96
C ILE A 274 5.52 -0.85 9.11
N LEU A 275 4.92 -0.38 8.04
CA LEU A 275 5.53 0.51 7.08
C LEU A 275 5.37 1.98 7.47
N LYS A 276 6.25 2.82 6.96
CA LYS A 276 6.06 4.27 6.84
C LYS A 276 5.44 4.58 5.48
N GLN A 277 4.79 5.75 5.38
CA GLN A 277 4.24 6.19 4.10
C GLN A 277 5.37 6.37 3.08
N GLY A 278 5.18 5.80 1.89
CA GLY A 278 6.18 5.74 0.84
C GLY A 278 7.08 4.51 0.87
N ASP A 279 7.10 3.75 1.97
CA ASP A 279 7.90 2.52 2.04
C ASP A 279 7.41 1.50 1.00
N LYS A 280 8.38 0.77 0.43
CA LYS A 280 8.19 -0.30 -0.56
C LYS A 280 8.41 -1.68 0.07
N ILE A 281 7.61 -2.64 -0.35
CA ILE A 281 7.89 -4.08 -0.19
C ILE A 281 7.92 -4.74 -1.57
N GLN A 282 8.91 -5.59 -1.81
CA GLN A 282 8.91 -6.54 -2.92
C GLN A 282 8.15 -7.79 -2.47
N ILE A 283 7.21 -8.26 -3.28
CA ILE A 283 6.43 -9.48 -3.02
C ILE A 283 7.01 -10.59 -3.88
N ASP A 284 7.60 -11.59 -3.21
CA ASP A 284 8.27 -12.75 -3.83
C ASP A 284 7.35 -13.97 -3.95
#